data_256605d2650df5c6675f09d64c0726a5
#
_entry.id   256605d2650df5c6675f09d64c0726a5
#
_cell.length_a   1.000
_cell.length_b   1.000
_cell.length_c   1.000
_cell.angle_alpha   90.00
_cell.angle_beta   90.00
_cell.angle_gamma   90.00
#
_symmetry.space_group_name_H-M   'P 1'
#
loop_
_entity.id
_entity.type
_entity.pdbx_description
1 polymer ?
#
loop_
_entity_poly.entity_id
_entity_poly.type
_entity_poly.pdbx_seq_one_letter_code
_entity_poly.pdbx_strand_id
1 'polypeptide(L)'
;MIPTASETNYKTTITMKKIPYSYRSIVRTALIAAAGIAPLGLFGALDTAAVGACWTTLFLEIRSKSNSTFGNDPKRIALAAATGIAGYYIACKAATFAMFCIPGLGAVVAIIAAMGISAVCNIYFTYKFAVAVIDLMNKPSYSDDNIISAFLDILKKLPNTDEVKEIADIYKGN
;
A
#
# COMPACT_ATOMS: atom_id res chain seq x y z
N MET A 1 -30.50 13.68 -35.08
CA MET A 1 -29.39 14.20 -34.25
C MET A 1 -29.35 13.37 -32.98
N ILE A 2 -28.37 12.46 -32.88
CA ILE A 2 -28.21 11.61 -31.71
C ILE A 2 -27.27 12.38 -30.78
N PRO A 3 -27.61 12.61 -29.50
CA PRO A 3 -26.70 13.29 -28.57
C PRO A 3 -25.51 12.38 -28.31
N THR A 4 -24.33 12.85 -28.62
CA THR A 4 -23.05 12.25 -28.23
C THR A 4 -22.99 12.18 -26.71
N ALA A 5 -22.87 10.95 -26.20
CA ALA A 5 -22.60 10.71 -24.80
C ALA A 5 -21.29 11.43 -24.44
N SER A 6 -21.39 12.46 -23.60
CA SER A 6 -20.23 13.09 -22.99
C SER A 6 -19.52 12.03 -22.16
N GLU A 7 -18.30 11.67 -22.58
CA GLU A 7 -17.36 10.93 -21.76
C GLU A 7 -17.12 11.71 -20.47
N THR A 8 -17.92 11.42 -19.47
CA THR A 8 -17.66 11.85 -18.10
C THR A 8 -16.45 11.06 -17.62
N ASN A 9 -15.30 11.65 -17.81
CA ASN A 9 -14.01 11.16 -17.36
C ASN A 9 -14.03 11.16 -15.82
N TYR A 10 -14.59 10.11 -15.20
CA TYR A 10 -14.58 9.91 -13.76
C TYR A 10 -13.13 9.61 -13.36
N LYS A 11 -12.37 10.68 -13.15
CA LYS A 11 -11.11 10.60 -12.41
C LYS A 11 -11.46 10.10 -11.01
N THR A 12 -11.35 8.80 -10.81
CA THR A 12 -11.61 8.17 -9.52
C THR A 12 -10.50 8.55 -8.54
N THR A 13 -10.63 9.71 -7.93
CA THR A 13 -9.71 10.15 -6.88
C THR A 13 -10.10 9.44 -5.59
N ILE A 14 -9.13 8.75 -4.97
CA ILE A 14 -9.33 8.23 -3.62
C ILE A 14 -9.53 9.43 -2.69
N THR A 15 -10.71 9.49 -2.12
CA THR A 15 -11.16 10.61 -1.28
C THR A 15 -10.94 10.36 0.21
N MET A 16 -10.61 9.12 0.59
CA MET A 16 -10.40 8.79 1.99
C MET A 16 -9.14 9.46 2.51
N LYS A 17 -9.30 10.32 3.52
CA LYS A 17 -8.20 11.05 4.15
C LYS A 17 -7.67 10.37 5.41
N LYS A 18 -8.46 9.50 6.05
CA LYS A 18 -8.10 8.83 7.31
C LYS A 18 -8.73 7.44 7.38
N ILE A 19 -8.04 6.53 8.05
CA ILE A 19 -8.55 5.18 8.29
C ILE A 19 -9.66 5.23 9.36
N PRO A 20 -10.87 4.72 9.06
CA PRO A 20 -11.94 4.65 10.05
C PRO A 20 -11.53 3.86 11.28
N TYR A 21 -11.98 4.29 12.46
CA TYR A 21 -11.60 3.67 13.73
C TYR A 21 -11.84 2.16 13.76
N SER A 22 -12.91 1.70 13.12
CA SER A 22 -13.25 0.28 13.03
C SER A 22 -12.17 -0.58 12.36
N TYR A 23 -11.34 -0.02 11.47
CA TYR A 23 -10.27 -0.74 10.76
C TYR A 23 -8.88 -0.56 11.38
N ARG A 24 -8.71 0.38 12.36
CA ARG A 24 -7.39 0.71 12.91
C ARG A 24 -6.65 -0.48 13.50
N SER A 25 -7.36 -1.37 14.22
CA SER A 25 -6.76 -2.58 14.79
C SER A 25 -6.17 -3.50 13.72
N ILE A 26 -6.91 -3.74 12.63
CA ILE A 26 -6.47 -4.57 11.51
C ILE A 26 -5.25 -3.94 10.85
N VAL A 27 -5.33 -2.64 10.55
CA VAL A 27 -4.22 -1.90 9.90
C VAL A 27 -3.00 -1.87 10.81
N ARG A 28 -3.15 -1.67 12.12
CA ARG A 28 -2.05 -1.72 13.08
C ARG A 28 -1.29 -3.04 13.04
N THR A 29 -2.01 -4.16 13.07
CA THR A 29 -1.40 -5.49 12.97
C THR A 29 -0.58 -5.63 11.69
N ALA A 30 -1.13 -5.18 10.56
CA ALA A 30 -0.42 -5.21 9.29
C ALA A 30 0.81 -4.29 9.26
N LEU A 31 0.75 -3.10 9.86
CA LEU A 31 1.90 -2.18 9.95
C LEU A 31 3.04 -2.77 10.80
N ILE A 32 2.71 -3.43 11.92
CA ILE A 32 3.70 -4.10 12.77
C ILE A 32 4.34 -5.27 12.01
N ALA A 33 3.53 -6.08 11.34
CA ALA A 33 4.03 -7.18 10.50
C ALA A 33 4.94 -6.67 9.38
N ALA A 34 4.52 -5.61 8.68
CA ALA A 34 5.29 -4.99 7.61
C ALA A 34 6.64 -4.43 8.10
N ALA A 35 6.68 -3.82 9.29
CA ALA A 35 7.94 -3.38 9.91
C ALA A 35 8.87 -4.56 10.18
N GLY A 36 8.33 -5.69 10.68
CA GLY A 36 9.09 -6.91 10.97
C GLY A 36 9.69 -7.59 9.73
N ILE A 37 9.17 -7.31 8.54
CA ILE A 37 9.70 -7.83 7.27
C ILE A 37 10.98 -7.08 6.82
N ALA A 38 11.25 -5.89 7.35
CA ALA A 38 12.35 -5.03 6.91
C ALA A 38 13.72 -5.70 6.78
N PRO A 39 14.15 -6.61 7.69
CA PRO A 39 15.41 -7.33 7.53
C PRO A 39 15.50 -8.17 6.25
N LEU A 40 14.35 -8.61 5.71
CA LEU A 40 14.29 -9.37 4.46
C LEU A 40 14.48 -8.48 3.23
N GLY A 41 14.41 -7.15 3.39
CA GLY A 41 14.55 -6.16 2.32
C GLY A 41 15.85 -6.25 1.53
N LEU A 42 16.89 -6.84 2.15
CA LEU A 42 18.17 -7.13 1.51
C LEU A 42 18.12 -8.35 0.59
N PHE A 43 17.12 -9.23 0.74
CA PHE A 43 17.00 -10.50 0.03
C PHE A 43 16.01 -10.46 -1.16
N GLY A 44 15.65 -9.28 -1.62
CA GLY A 44 14.89 -9.06 -2.87
C GLY A 44 13.54 -9.77 -2.94
N ALA A 45 13.52 -10.99 -3.48
CA ALA A 45 12.28 -11.74 -3.71
C ALA A 45 11.55 -12.16 -2.41
N LEU A 46 12.31 -12.46 -1.33
CA LEU A 46 11.73 -12.86 -0.04
C LEU A 46 10.96 -11.73 0.61
N ASP A 47 11.48 -10.52 0.58
CA ASP A 47 10.82 -9.31 1.07
C ASP A 47 9.50 -9.07 0.32
N THR A 48 9.54 -9.14 -1.00
CA THR A 48 8.36 -8.94 -1.84
C THR A 48 7.28 -9.98 -1.58
N ALA A 49 7.67 -11.25 -1.42
CA ALA A 49 6.74 -12.33 -1.09
C ALA A 49 6.12 -12.15 0.30
N ALA A 50 6.92 -11.77 1.30
CA ALA A 50 6.46 -11.53 2.66
C ALA A 50 5.51 -10.33 2.75
N VAL A 51 5.82 -9.22 2.07
CA VAL A 51 4.92 -8.05 1.96
C VAL A 51 3.63 -8.44 1.24
N GLY A 52 3.73 -9.20 0.16
CA GLY A 52 2.56 -9.71 -0.57
C GLY A 52 1.64 -10.57 0.31
N ALA A 53 2.20 -11.45 1.13
CA ALA A 53 1.44 -12.25 2.09
C ALA A 53 0.77 -11.36 3.16
N CYS A 54 1.49 -10.38 3.70
CA CYS A 54 0.94 -9.40 4.65
C CYS A 54 -0.25 -8.64 4.04
N TRP A 55 -0.13 -8.16 2.80
CA TRP A 55 -1.21 -7.42 2.13
C TRP A 55 -2.39 -8.30 1.75
N THR A 56 -2.15 -9.56 1.40
CA THR A 56 -3.25 -10.51 1.15
C THR A 56 -4.05 -10.73 2.43
N THR A 57 -3.39 -10.93 3.57
CA THR A 57 -4.05 -11.06 4.87
C THR A 57 -4.83 -9.80 5.22
N LEU A 58 -4.20 -8.63 5.10
CA LEU A 58 -4.84 -7.33 5.34
C LEU A 58 -6.08 -7.13 4.47
N PHE A 59 -6.00 -7.47 3.18
CA PHE A 59 -7.13 -7.40 2.27
C PHE A 59 -8.29 -8.29 2.74
N LEU A 60 -8.01 -9.55 3.09
CA LEU A 60 -9.02 -10.51 3.55
C LEU A 60 -9.68 -10.06 4.86
N GLU A 61 -8.91 -9.51 5.80
CA GLU A 61 -9.44 -8.98 7.05
C GLU A 61 -10.32 -7.75 6.86
N ILE A 62 -9.90 -6.80 6.01
CA ILE A 62 -10.73 -5.64 5.65
C ILE A 62 -12.02 -6.11 4.97
N ARG A 63 -11.91 -7.03 4.02
CA ARG A 63 -13.06 -7.60 3.33
C ARG A 63 -14.05 -8.27 4.29
N SER A 64 -13.55 -9.09 5.21
CA SER A 64 -14.41 -9.80 6.18
C SER A 64 -15.22 -8.85 7.06
N LYS A 65 -14.68 -7.64 7.27
CA LYS A 65 -15.29 -6.60 8.09
C LYS A 65 -16.18 -5.65 7.28
N SER A 66 -15.94 -5.54 5.98
CA SER A 66 -16.77 -4.76 5.08
C SER A 66 -17.89 -5.65 4.52
N ASN A 67 -19.13 -5.15 4.47
CA ASN A 67 -20.24 -5.85 3.80
C ASN A 67 -20.19 -5.69 2.26
N SER A 68 -19.00 -5.45 1.70
CA SER A 68 -18.82 -5.15 0.29
C SER A 68 -18.82 -6.44 -0.55
N THR A 69 -19.49 -6.40 -1.69
CA THR A 69 -19.43 -7.45 -2.71
C THR A 69 -18.17 -7.40 -3.57
N PHE A 70 -17.38 -6.31 -3.47
CA PHE A 70 -16.16 -6.09 -4.26
C PHE A 70 -15.18 -7.26 -4.19
N GLY A 71 -15.03 -7.86 -3.01
CA GLY A 71 -14.09 -8.94 -2.79
C GLY A 71 -14.54 -10.33 -3.27
N ASN A 72 -15.69 -10.45 -3.95
CA ASN A 72 -16.16 -11.75 -4.47
C ASN A 72 -15.56 -12.10 -5.83
N ASP A 73 -14.89 -11.15 -6.50
CA ASP A 73 -14.20 -11.37 -7.76
C ASP A 73 -12.71 -11.64 -7.53
N PRO A 74 -12.23 -12.89 -7.68
CA PRO A 74 -10.81 -13.24 -7.50
C PRO A 74 -9.87 -12.47 -8.43
N LYS A 75 -10.34 -12.12 -9.64
CA LYS A 75 -9.56 -11.37 -10.62
C LYS A 75 -9.25 -9.96 -10.10
N ARG A 76 -10.24 -9.27 -9.52
CA ARG A 76 -10.06 -7.93 -8.94
C ARG A 76 -9.13 -7.94 -7.74
N ILE A 77 -9.23 -8.98 -6.89
CA ILE A 77 -8.32 -9.16 -5.76
C ILE A 77 -6.88 -9.32 -6.26
N ALA A 78 -6.67 -10.20 -7.23
CA ALA A 78 -5.36 -10.46 -7.81
C ALA A 78 -4.79 -9.20 -8.49
N LEU A 79 -5.62 -8.45 -9.20
CA LEU A 79 -5.22 -7.22 -9.88
C LEU A 79 -4.79 -6.13 -8.88
N ALA A 80 -5.56 -5.91 -7.82
CA ALA A 80 -5.23 -4.95 -6.77
C ALA A 80 -3.91 -5.32 -6.08
N ALA A 81 -3.75 -6.59 -5.70
CA ALA A 81 -2.54 -7.08 -5.06
C ALA A 81 -1.31 -6.95 -5.99
N ALA A 82 -1.43 -7.38 -7.24
CA ALA A 82 -0.33 -7.34 -8.21
C ALA A 82 0.13 -5.89 -8.49
N THR A 83 -0.82 -4.96 -8.66
CA THR A 83 -0.51 -3.55 -8.91
C THR A 83 0.17 -2.91 -7.69
N GLY A 84 -0.33 -3.20 -6.49
CA GLY A 84 0.26 -2.73 -5.25
C GLY A 84 1.68 -3.24 -5.06
N ILE A 85 1.91 -4.55 -5.25
CA ILE A 85 3.22 -5.19 -5.13
C ILE A 85 4.21 -4.63 -6.17
N ALA A 86 3.79 -4.45 -7.42
CA ALA A 86 4.66 -3.90 -8.45
C ALA A 86 5.14 -2.48 -8.11
N GLY A 87 4.22 -1.61 -7.67
CA GLY A 87 4.57 -0.25 -7.25
C GLY A 87 5.48 -0.21 -6.04
N TYR A 88 5.20 -1.03 -5.02
CA TYR A 88 6.05 -1.21 -3.85
C TYR A 88 7.46 -1.64 -4.26
N TYR A 89 7.57 -2.69 -5.08
CA TYR A 89 8.85 -3.21 -5.52
C TYR A 89 9.71 -2.12 -6.20
N ILE A 90 9.15 -1.40 -7.15
CA ILE A 90 9.86 -0.35 -7.86
C ILE A 90 10.35 0.75 -6.90
N ALA A 91 9.47 1.26 -6.05
CA ALA A 91 9.80 2.38 -5.17
C ALA A 91 10.81 2.00 -4.07
N CYS A 92 10.55 0.91 -3.35
CA CYS A 92 11.38 0.48 -2.23
C CYS A 92 12.74 -0.06 -2.68
N LYS A 93 12.79 -0.84 -3.76
CA LYS A 93 14.07 -1.39 -4.23
C LYS A 93 14.96 -0.33 -4.83
N ALA A 94 14.42 0.63 -5.56
CA ALA A 94 15.18 1.78 -6.04
C ALA A 94 15.78 2.58 -4.87
N ALA A 95 14.99 2.90 -3.85
CA ALA A 95 15.46 3.63 -2.67
C ALA A 95 16.53 2.85 -1.89
N THR A 96 16.31 1.56 -1.66
CA THR A 96 17.27 0.68 -0.96
C THR A 96 18.58 0.57 -1.73
N PHE A 97 18.51 0.36 -3.04
CA PHE A 97 19.69 0.25 -3.89
C PHE A 97 20.51 1.54 -3.93
N ALA A 98 19.85 2.69 -3.92
CA ALA A 98 20.54 4.00 -3.89
C ALA A 98 21.49 4.15 -2.70
N MET A 99 21.19 3.51 -1.55
CA MET A 99 22.07 3.56 -0.38
C MET A 99 23.43 2.91 -0.60
N PHE A 100 23.47 1.83 -1.41
CA PHE A 100 24.73 1.17 -1.76
C PHE A 100 25.56 1.93 -2.78
N CYS A 101 24.94 2.92 -3.45
CA CYS A 101 25.63 3.76 -4.45
C CYS A 101 26.25 5.03 -3.84
N ILE A 102 26.10 5.28 -2.53
CA ILE A 102 26.66 6.47 -1.88
C ILE A 102 28.17 6.26 -1.63
N PRO A 103 29.07 7.07 -2.26
CA PRO A 103 30.49 6.95 -2.05
C PRO A 103 30.88 7.24 -0.59
N GLY A 104 31.76 6.42 -0.03
CA GLY A 104 32.25 6.59 1.35
C GLY A 104 31.33 6.05 2.45
N LEU A 105 30.15 5.56 2.13
CA LEU A 105 29.30 4.87 3.08
C LEU A 105 29.87 3.45 3.25
N GLY A 106 30.43 3.12 4.42
CA GLY A 106 30.93 1.77 4.71
C GLY A 106 29.81 0.74 4.59
N ALA A 107 30.14 -0.50 4.18
CA ALA A 107 29.15 -1.56 3.91
C ALA A 107 28.17 -1.81 5.06
N VAL A 108 28.64 -1.80 6.31
CA VAL A 108 27.79 -2.01 7.50
C VAL A 108 26.76 -0.89 7.65
N VAL A 109 27.20 0.39 7.46
CA VAL A 109 26.31 1.54 7.55
C VAL A 109 25.28 1.52 6.42
N ALA A 110 25.69 1.15 5.20
CA ALA A 110 24.80 0.99 4.06
C ALA A 110 23.72 -0.06 4.32
N ILE A 111 24.08 -1.20 4.91
CA ILE A 111 23.14 -2.27 5.28
C ILE A 111 22.11 -1.76 6.31
N ILE A 112 22.57 -1.12 7.40
CA ILE A 112 21.66 -0.61 8.44
C ILE A 112 20.71 0.45 7.87
N ALA A 113 21.22 1.36 7.06
CA ALA A 113 20.41 2.40 6.40
C ALA A 113 19.40 1.79 5.43
N ALA A 114 19.80 0.80 4.64
CA ALA A 114 18.92 0.08 3.72
C ALA A 114 17.77 -0.65 4.45
N MET A 115 18.05 -1.28 5.59
CA MET A 115 17.02 -1.89 6.44
C MET A 115 16.06 -0.85 7.01
N GLY A 116 16.57 0.30 7.47
CA GLY A 116 15.74 1.40 7.95
C GLY A 116 14.80 1.95 6.87
N ILE A 117 15.31 2.15 5.66
CA ILE A 117 14.51 2.59 4.51
C ILE A 117 13.46 1.53 4.16
N SER A 118 13.83 0.24 4.15
CA SER A 118 12.90 -0.86 3.89
C SER A 118 11.76 -0.86 4.90
N ALA A 119 12.05 -0.68 6.20
CA ALA A 119 11.01 -0.61 7.24
C ALA A 119 10.03 0.54 7.01
N VAL A 120 10.55 1.74 6.73
CA VAL A 120 9.72 2.93 6.46
C VAL A 120 8.86 2.71 5.21
N CYS A 121 9.43 2.17 4.15
CA CYS A 121 8.70 1.85 2.93
C CYS A 121 7.60 0.81 3.20
N ASN A 122 7.93 -0.28 3.89
CA ASN A 122 6.98 -1.35 4.21
C ASN A 122 5.78 -0.80 4.99
N ILE A 123 6.02 0.00 6.02
CA ILE A 123 4.97 0.63 6.82
C ILE A 123 4.12 1.57 5.95
N TYR A 124 4.77 2.47 5.22
CA TYR A 124 4.08 3.47 4.42
C TYR A 124 3.22 2.86 3.32
N PHE A 125 3.76 1.94 2.53
CA PHE A 125 3.00 1.30 1.46
C PHE A 125 1.90 0.38 2.00
N THR A 126 2.10 -0.26 3.14
CA THR A 126 1.04 -1.05 3.80
C THR A 126 -0.11 -0.14 4.26
N TYR A 127 0.19 1.03 4.82
CA TYR A 127 -0.83 2.03 5.14
C TYR A 127 -1.59 2.48 3.88
N LYS A 128 -0.87 2.83 2.82
CA LYS A 128 -1.49 3.25 1.55
C LYS A 128 -2.34 2.14 0.93
N PHE A 129 -1.88 0.91 0.98
CA PHE A 129 -2.65 -0.24 0.55
C PHE A 129 -3.95 -0.38 1.36
N ALA A 130 -3.88 -0.25 2.68
CA ALA A 130 -5.05 -0.29 3.54
C ALA A 130 -6.07 0.81 3.17
N VAL A 131 -5.61 2.06 3.01
CA VAL A 131 -6.47 3.19 2.60
C VAL A 131 -7.16 2.88 1.28
N ALA A 132 -6.42 2.37 0.29
CA ALA A 132 -6.99 2.02 -1.01
C ALA A 132 -8.04 0.92 -0.91
N VAL A 133 -7.72 -0.16 -0.21
CA VAL A 133 -8.64 -1.30 -0.05
C VAL A 133 -9.90 -0.87 0.67
N ILE A 134 -9.79 -0.11 1.76
CA ILE A 134 -10.96 0.39 2.50
C ILE A 134 -11.82 1.31 1.64
N ASP A 135 -11.19 2.22 0.87
CA ASP A 135 -11.91 3.12 -0.04
C ASP A 135 -12.65 2.33 -1.14
N LEU A 136 -11.98 1.34 -1.72
CA LEU A 136 -12.56 0.44 -2.72
C LEU A 136 -13.76 -0.35 -2.16
N MET A 137 -13.65 -0.88 -0.94
CA MET A 137 -14.71 -1.66 -0.29
C MET A 137 -15.96 -0.81 0.03
N ASN A 138 -15.79 0.49 0.18
CA ASN A 138 -16.88 1.42 0.51
C ASN A 138 -17.57 2.04 -0.71
N LYS A 139 -17.08 1.80 -1.93
CA LYS A 139 -17.67 2.34 -3.16
C LYS A 139 -18.44 1.27 -3.94
N PRO A 140 -19.63 1.59 -4.47
CA PRO A 140 -20.54 0.58 -5.05
C PRO A 140 -20.11 0.06 -6.43
N SER A 141 -19.24 0.75 -7.15
CA SER A 141 -18.83 0.31 -8.49
C SER A 141 -17.41 0.77 -8.85
N TYR A 142 -16.55 -0.19 -9.18
CA TYR A 142 -15.24 0.05 -9.79
C TYR A 142 -15.09 -0.86 -11.01
N SER A 143 -14.60 -0.30 -12.12
CA SER A 143 -14.06 -1.08 -13.23
C SER A 143 -12.63 -1.52 -12.91
N ASP A 144 -12.14 -2.55 -13.61
CA ASP A 144 -10.77 -3.04 -13.44
C ASP A 144 -9.72 -1.93 -13.69
N ASP A 145 -9.96 -1.06 -14.68
CA ASP A 145 -9.08 0.07 -14.99
C ASP A 145 -9.04 1.12 -13.86
N ASN A 146 -10.17 1.33 -13.20
CA ASN A 146 -10.26 2.23 -12.04
C ASN A 146 -9.48 1.69 -10.84
N ILE A 147 -9.43 0.38 -10.64
CA ILE A 147 -8.64 -0.25 -9.58
C ILE A 147 -7.16 0.02 -9.79
N ILE A 148 -6.66 -0.23 -11.01
CA ILE A 148 -5.25 0.01 -11.36
C ILE A 148 -4.90 1.48 -11.17
N SER A 149 -5.70 2.40 -11.71
CA SER A 149 -5.43 3.83 -11.61
C SER A 149 -5.45 4.32 -10.15
N ALA A 150 -6.40 3.83 -9.33
CA ALA A 150 -6.49 4.17 -7.92
C ALA A 150 -5.23 3.76 -7.14
N PHE A 151 -4.74 2.53 -7.36
CA PHE A 151 -3.50 2.06 -6.73
C PHE A 151 -2.27 2.83 -7.21
N LEU A 152 -2.15 3.12 -8.51
CA LEU A 152 -1.04 3.90 -9.06
C LEU A 152 -1.04 5.33 -8.53
N ASP A 153 -2.19 5.96 -8.37
CA ASP A 153 -2.30 7.31 -7.81
C ASP A 153 -1.89 7.38 -6.34
N ILE A 154 -2.14 6.32 -5.58
CA ILE A 154 -1.66 6.22 -4.21
C ILE A 154 -0.14 6.13 -4.16
N LEU A 155 0.44 5.28 -5.00
CA LEU A 155 1.87 5.02 -5.02
C LEU A 155 2.69 6.24 -5.47
N LYS A 156 2.10 7.11 -6.29
CA LYS A 156 2.75 8.34 -6.77
C LYS A 156 2.78 9.48 -5.74
N LYS A 157 1.94 9.42 -4.72
CA LYS A 157 1.84 10.50 -3.73
C LYS A 157 2.86 10.29 -2.62
N LEU A 158 3.73 11.27 -2.42
CA LEU A 158 4.61 11.33 -1.25
C LEU A 158 3.76 11.46 0.04
N PRO A 159 4.26 10.91 1.17
CA PRO A 159 3.59 11.07 2.46
C PRO A 159 3.49 12.55 2.84
N ASN A 160 2.32 12.97 3.26
CA ASN A 160 2.15 14.26 3.88
C ASN A 160 2.24 14.14 5.42
N THR A 161 2.36 15.30 6.10
CA THR A 161 2.52 15.33 7.56
C THR A 161 1.35 14.68 8.30
N ASP A 162 0.13 14.82 7.79
CA ASP A 162 -1.06 14.24 8.43
C ASP A 162 -1.09 12.72 8.32
N GLU A 163 -0.69 12.18 7.16
CA GLU A 163 -0.54 10.74 6.98
C GLU A 163 0.53 10.15 7.89
N VAL A 164 1.67 10.84 8.04
CA VAL A 164 2.75 10.39 8.93
C VAL A 164 2.27 10.37 10.39
N LYS A 165 1.53 11.38 10.83
CA LYS A 165 0.93 11.40 12.17
C LYS A 165 -0.07 10.27 12.36
N GLU A 166 -0.97 10.08 11.40
CA GLU A 166 -1.96 9.00 11.48
C GLU A 166 -1.31 7.61 11.52
N ILE A 167 -0.29 7.37 10.70
CA ILE A 167 0.50 6.12 10.73
C ILE A 167 1.09 5.93 12.14
N ALA A 168 1.69 6.98 12.72
CA ALA A 168 2.28 6.91 14.04
C ALA A 168 1.24 6.62 15.14
N ASP A 169 0.06 7.24 15.06
CA ASP A 169 -1.03 7.02 16.01
C ASP A 169 -1.57 5.59 15.93
N ILE A 170 -1.83 5.10 14.71
CA ILE A 170 -2.28 3.71 14.50
C ILE A 170 -1.22 2.72 15.00
N TYR A 171 0.06 2.96 14.69
CA TYR A 171 1.15 2.06 15.11
C TYR A 171 1.28 1.97 16.62
N LYS A 172 1.12 3.09 17.34
CA LYS A 172 1.12 3.15 18.80
C LYS A 172 -0.14 2.57 19.44
N GLY A 173 -1.23 2.46 18.69
CA GLY A 173 -2.52 1.92 19.15
C GLY A 173 -3.47 2.98 19.73
N ASN A 174 -3.29 4.22 19.27
CA ASN A 174 -4.15 5.37 19.61
C ASN A 174 -5.33 5.50 18.62
#